data_383343fad902aaf380d6f853e142f0da
#
_entry.id   383343fad902aaf380d6f853e142f0da
#
_cell.length_a   1.000
_cell.length_b   1.000
_cell.length_c   1.000
_cell.angle_alpha   90.00
_cell.angle_beta   90.00
_cell.angle_gamma   90.00
#
_symmetry.space_group_name_H-M   'P 1'
#
loop_
_entity.id
_entity.type
_entity.pdbx_description
1 polymer ?
#
loop_
_entity_poly.entity_id
_entity_poly.type
_entity_poly.pdbx_seq_one_letter_code
_entity_poly.pdbx_strand_id
1 'polypeptide(L)'
;MRTFANREMTATAVGVLGILLMFVLAPRVFPAQAEKPRPGGELVFAVGGTPPSYDGHRETTFAMLHPIAPHYSTLLRFDPQDYPKIVGDVAESWTISKDALTYTFKIRRGIKFHDGSELTSRDVKATYDKIVFPPEGVVSARQASYDLVKKIEAPDTYTLVFQLKHLSASFLANLASPWNFIYKADILERDPRWYEKNIMGTGPFTFVEYVAGSHWVGKKNPNYFMKGRPYLDGYRAVIIRDTAPRVASVRSGQALVEFRGFNPAARDDIVRSAGSKVVVQESPWACNILVSINNEKKPFNDVRARRALSLAIDRWGASQALSKISVMKYVGGLLRPGSNFATPQTELTGLAGFGKNVAAARKEARRLLKEAGVPEGFTFTLKNRNVKEPYEIAGVYVIDQWRQVGLNVNHVQQEGGPYFNDFRQGNYDTGIDFQCDFMDEPDLQLFRFLSSDKSPINYARYKDSVLDELYERQSRETDPKARLKLLRQFEKRVLDEKAYQFDLLWWQRIVPHSSRLKGWKITPSHYVNQDLRDVWLAD
;
A
#
# COMPACT_ATOMS: atom_id res chain seq x y z
N MET A 1 24.92 -51.96 -82.51
CA MET A 1 25.41 -51.49 -83.83
C MET A 1 25.68 -50.02 -83.78
N ARG A 2 26.94 -49.65 -83.98
CA ARG A 2 27.52 -48.41 -84.56
C ARG A 2 27.06 -47.09 -83.97
N THR A 3 27.88 -46.40 -83.18
CA THR A 3 29.18 -45.70 -83.44
C THR A 3 29.01 -44.25 -83.91
N PHE A 4 29.81 -43.42 -83.21
CA PHE A 4 30.48 -42.16 -83.57
C PHE A 4 29.77 -40.88 -83.15
N ALA A 5 30.27 -40.09 -82.27
CA ALA A 5 31.58 -39.46 -82.03
C ALA A 5 31.60 -37.97 -82.49
N ASN A 6 32.01 -37.12 -81.51
CA ASN A 6 32.76 -35.87 -81.69
C ASN A 6 32.04 -34.61 -82.22
N ARG A 7 32.07 -33.45 -81.67
CA ARG A 7 33.25 -32.61 -81.35
C ARG A 7 32.81 -31.27 -80.70
N GLU A 8 33.69 -30.79 -79.93
CA GLU A 8 33.70 -29.49 -79.24
C GLU A 8 33.32 -28.27 -80.06
N MET A 9 32.73 -27.28 -79.44
CA MET A 9 33.30 -25.91 -79.50
C MET A 9 32.73 -25.01 -78.38
N THR A 10 33.65 -24.38 -77.69
CA THR A 10 33.55 -23.41 -76.68
C THR A 10 32.84 -22.13 -77.15
N ALA A 11 31.92 -21.59 -76.33
CA ALA A 11 31.57 -20.16 -76.30
C ALA A 11 31.25 -19.71 -74.94
N THR A 12 32.14 -18.89 -74.37
CA THR A 12 32.06 -18.17 -73.11
C THR A 12 30.98 -17.12 -73.24
N ALA A 13 29.90 -17.19 -72.43
CA ALA A 13 28.97 -16.10 -72.24
C ALA A 13 28.99 -15.71 -70.77
N VAL A 14 29.58 -14.54 -70.47
CA VAL A 14 29.58 -13.89 -69.16
C VAL A 14 28.18 -13.36 -68.95
N GLY A 15 27.40 -14.02 -68.11
CA GLY A 15 26.12 -13.53 -67.61
C GLY A 15 26.34 -12.75 -66.26
N VAL A 16 26.29 -11.46 -66.33
CA VAL A 16 26.28 -10.60 -65.15
C VAL A 16 24.92 -10.73 -64.44
N LEU A 17 24.88 -11.47 -63.32
CA LEU A 17 23.70 -11.58 -62.45
C LEU A 17 23.69 -10.36 -61.52
N GLY A 18 22.91 -9.34 -61.86
CA GLY A 18 22.66 -8.18 -61.01
C GLY A 18 21.82 -8.60 -59.82
N ILE A 19 22.45 -8.79 -58.65
CA ILE A 19 21.75 -8.92 -57.36
C ILE A 19 21.26 -7.53 -56.93
N LEU A 20 19.94 -7.30 -57.15
CA LEU A 20 19.24 -6.15 -56.58
C LEU A 20 19.11 -6.36 -55.06
N LEU A 21 20.04 -5.80 -54.26
CA LEU A 21 19.89 -5.72 -52.81
C LEU A 21 18.78 -4.71 -52.50
N MET A 22 17.55 -5.19 -52.27
CA MET A 22 16.51 -4.40 -51.61
C MET A 22 16.93 -4.20 -50.17
N PHE A 23 17.50 -3.02 -49.85
CA PHE A 23 17.62 -2.54 -48.48
C PHE A 23 16.22 -2.26 -47.96
N VAL A 24 15.64 -3.22 -47.23
CA VAL A 24 14.48 -2.99 -46.37
C VAL A 24 14.96 -2.04 -45.27
N LEU A 25 14.68 -0.75 -45.40
CA LEU A 25 14.82 0.24 -44.35
C LEU A 25 13.82 -0.13 -43.24
N ALA A 26 14.23 -0.99 -42.30
CA ALA A 26 13.51 -1.15 -41.04
C ALA A 26 13.46 0.22 -40.37
N PRO A 27 12.28 0.71 -39.93
CA PRO A 27 12.18 1.96 -39.20
C PRO A 27 13.05 1.83 -37.94
N ARG A 28 14.10 2.65 -37.87
CA ARG A 28 14.87 2.78 -36.65
C ARG A 28 13.93 3.40 -35.61
N VAL A 29 13.40 2.59 -34.71
CA VAL A 29 12.74 3.05 -33.50
C VAL A 29 13.84 3.68 -32.64
N PHE A 30 14.03 4.98 -32.78
CA PHE A 30 14.85 5.72 -31.81
C PHE A 30 14.15 5.59 -30.46
N PRO A 31 14.86 5.20 -29.38
CA PRO A 31 14.27 5.27 -28.05
C PRO A 31 13.83 6.72 -27.84
N ALA A 32 12.55 6.90 -27.47
CA ALA A 32 12.01 8.22 -27.16
C ALA A 32 12.94 8.84 -26.11
N GLN A 33 13.52 10.00 -26.44
CA GLN A 33 14.43 10.70 -25.54
C GLN A 33 13.62 11.04 -24.29
N ALA A 34 14.07 10.56 -23.11
CA ALA A 34 13.37 10.79 -21.86
C ALA A 34 13.14 12.31 -21.69
N GLU A 35 11.89 12.71 -21.58
CA GLU A 35 11.52 14.12 -21.39
C GLU A 35 12.22 14.64 -20.14
N LYS A 36 12.90 15.79 -20.27
CA LYS A 36 13.58 16.43 -19.13
C LYS A 36 12.55 17.17 -18.28
N PRO A 37 12.67 17.09 -16.94
CA PRO A 37 11.82 17.85 -16.03
C PRO A 37 11.88 19.36 -16.34
N ARG A 38 10.71 20.00 -16.31
CA ARG A 38 10.53 21.44 -16.58
C ARG A 38 10.07 22.15 -15.33
N PRO A 39 10.61 23.31 -14.99
CA PRO A 39 10.05 24.15 -13.94
C PRO A 39 8.76 24.84 -14.42
N GLY A 40 7.84 25.07 -13.48
CA GLY A 40 6.62 25.83 -13.71
C GLY A 40 5.34 25.02 -13.61
N GLY A 41 4.23 25.75 -13.55
CA GLY A 41 2.86 25.23 -13.52
C GLY A 41 2.34 24.87 -12.12
N GLU A 42 1.03 24.78 -12.02
CA GLU A 42 0.29 24.37 -10.81
C GLU A 42 -0.30 22.97 -11.01
N LEU A 43 -0.04 22.05 -10.09
CA LEU A 43 -0.69 20.75 -10.08
C LEU A 43 -2.04 20.83 -9.36
N VAL A 44 -3.13 20.62 -10.11
CA VAL A 44 -4.46 20.45 -9.52
C VAL A 44 -4.75 18.97 -9.36
N PHE A 45 -5.08 18.52 -8.13
CA PHE A 45 -5.46 17.13 -7.87
C PHE A 45 -6.70 17.05 -6.98
N ALA A 46 -7.49 15.98 -7.16
CA ALA A 46 -8.70 15.75 -6.37
C ALA A 46 -8.39 14.96 -5.09
N VAL A 47 -9.07 15.32 -4.00
CA VAL A 47 -9.04 14.60 -2.71
C VAL A 47 -10.47 14.31 -2.25
N GLY A 48 -10.73 13.05 -1.86
CA GLY A 48 -12.07 12.58 -1.48
C GLY A 48 -12.52 12.94 -0.06
N GLY A 49 -11.84 13.84 0.66
CA GLY A 49 -12.19 14.18 2.04
C GLY A 49 -11.50 15.42 2.55
N THR A 50 -11.98 15.91 3.68
CA THR A 50 -11.46 17.07 4.40
C THR A 50 -10.48 16.62 5.48
N PRO A 51 -9.32 17.28 5.68
CA PRO A 51 -8.41 16.96 6.78
C PRO A 51 -9.10 17.17 8.14
N PRO A 52 -9.11 16.15 9.02
CA PRO A 52 -9.69 16.31 10.37
C PRO A 52 -8.83 17.19 11.29
N SER A 53 -7.52 17.14 11.11
CA SER A 53 -6.52 18.06 11.67
C SER A 53 -5.32 18.11 10.71
N TYR A 54 -4.31 18.93 11.02
CA TYR A 54 -3.11 19.05 10.16
C TYR A 54 -1.91 18.29 10.72
N ASP A 55 -2.07 17.62 11.86
CA ASP A 55 -1.00 16.91 12.57
C ASP A 55 -0.77 15.50 12.02
N GLY A 56 0.34 15.29 11.30
CA GLY A 56 0.75 14.00 10.77
C GLY A 56 0.95 12.93 11.84
N HIS A 57 1.35 13.29 13.06
CA HIS A 57 1.57 12.33 14.13
C HIS A 57 0.27 11.78 14.71
N ARG A 58 -0.80 12.57 14.65
CA ARG A 58 -2.13 12.24 15.15
C ARG A 58 -2.96 11.48 14.12
N GLU A 59 -2.93 11.90 12.85
CA GLU A 59 -3.85 11.45 11.82
C GLU A 59 -3.40 10.16 11.10
N THR A 60 -4.37 9.47 10.49
CA THR A 60 -4.14 8.22 9.73
C THR A 60 -4.85 8.23 8.37
N THR A 61 -5.39 9.38 7.95
CA THR A 61 -6.23 9.50 6.75
C THR A 61 -5.51 10.19 5.58
N PHE A 62 -5.74 9.66 4.36
CA PHE A 62 -5.26 10.28 3.12
C PHE A 62 -5.83 11.70 2.92
N ALA A 63 -7.02 11.98 3.47
CA ALA A 63 -7.64 13.30 3.38
C ALA A 63 -6.79 14.41 4.02
N MET A 64 -5.95 14.04 5.02
CA MET A 64 -4.94 14.92 5.59
C MET A 64 -3.61 14.81 4.83
N LEU A 65 -3.13 13.59 4.60
CA LEU A 65 -1.77 13.39 4.10
C LEU A 65 -1.56 13.98 2.70
N HIS A 66 -2.49 13.74 1.76
CA HIS A 66 -2.31 14.18 0.37
C HIS A 66 -2.15 15.70 0.22
N PRO A 67 -2.99 16.56 0.83
CA PRO A 67 -2.81 18.01 0.72
C PRO A 67 -1.67 18.55 1.60
N ILE A 68 -1.29 17.89 2.69
CA ILE A 68 -0.41 18.47 3.72
C ILE A 68 1.04 17.98 3.61
N ALA A 69 1.28 16.74 3.17
CA ALA A 69 2.63 16.20 3.03
C ALA A 69 3.60 17.10 2.23
N PRO A 70 3.18 17.85 1.19
CA PRO A 70 4.10 18.73 0.47
C PRO A 70 4.73 19.85 1.31
N HIS A 71 4.19 20.14 2.50
CA HIS A 71 4.75 21.16 3.40
C HIS A 71 5.88 20.63 4.29
N TYR A 72 6.11 19.31 4.33
CA TYR A 72 6.99 18.68 5.30
C TYR A 72 8.09 17.83 4.65
N SER A 73 9.15 17.63 5.41
CA SER A 73 10.16 16.60 5.19
C SER A 73 10.09 15.58 6.32
N THR A 74 10.66 14.39 6.10
CA THR A 74 10.78 13.31 7.07
C THR A 74 12.24 12.98 7.32
N LEU A 75 12.58 12.20 8.34
CA LEU A 75 13.98 11.79 8.58
C LEU A 75 14.49 10.90 7.44
N LEU A 76 13.75 9.83 7.17
CA LEU A 76 13.92 8.90 6.06
C LEU A 76 12.64 8.87 5.23
N ARG A 77 12.74 8.39 3.99
CA ARG A 77 11.58 8.15 3.14
C ARG A 77 11.77 6.91 2.27
N PHE A 78 10.69 6.39 1.71
CA PHE A 78 10.78 5.41 0.63
C PHE A 78 11.15 6.10 -0.69
N ASP A 79 12.02 5.46 -1.48
CA ASP A 79 12.33 5.91 -2.82
C ASP A 79 11.10 5.63 -3.73
N PRO A 80 10.45 6.68 -4.29
CA PRO A 80 9.26 6.48 -5.11
C PRO A 80 9.55 5.77 -6.43
N GLN A 81 10.79 5.76 -6.89
CA GLN A 81 11.19 5.09 -8.12
C GLN A 81 11.59 3.63 -7.89
N ASP A 82 12.00 3.29 -6.67
CA ASP A 82 12.52 1.98 -6.29
C ASP A 82 11.92 1.50 -4.94
N TYR A 83 10.59 1.60 -4.80
CA TYR A 83 9.88 1.14 -3.60
C TYR A 83 10.04 -0.38 -3.42
N PRO A 84 10.33 -0.92 -2.21
CA PRO A 84 10.33 -0.25 -0.90
C PRO A 84 11.73 0.19 -0.38
N LYS A 85 12.65 0.56 -1.25
CA LYS A 85 13.97 1.04 -0.84
C LYS A 85 13.87 2.31 0.03
N ILE A 86 14.59 2.32 1.15
CA ILE A 86 14.65 3.45 2.07
C ILE A 86 15.83 4.33 1.72
N VAL A 87 15.60 5.65 1.67
CA VAL A 87 16.60 6.67 1.41
C VAL A 87 16.50 7.79 2.43
N GLY A 88 17.59 8.56 2.58
CA GLY A 88 17.59 9.74 3.44
C GLY A 88 16.73 10.86 2.88
N ASP A 89 16.07 11.61 3.77
CA ASP A 89 15.43 12.89 3.44
C ASP A 89 16.16 14.01 4.22
N VAL A 90 15.75 14.31 5.46
CA VAL A 90 16.49 15.19 6.36
C VAL A 90 17.82 14.54 6.80
N ALA A 91 17.85 13.21 6.98
CA ALA A 91 19.10 12.51 7.18
C ALA A 91 19.91 12.44 5.87
N GLU A 92 21.20 12.78 5.96
CA GLU A 92 22.16 12.60 4.88
C GLU A 92 22.67 11.16 4.81
N SER A 93 22.92 10.56 5.97
CA SER A 93 23.40 9.20 6.14
C SER A 93 23.08 8.67 7.53
N TRP A 94 23.23 7.37 7.72
CA TRP A 94 23.11 6.74 9.03
C TRP A 94 24.03 5.55 9.16
N THR A 95 24.34 5.20 10.42
CA THR A 95 25.09 4.00 10.80
C THR A 95 24.32 3.23 11.86
N ILE A 96 24.55 1.91 11.87
CA ILE A 96 23.94 1.00 12.83
C ILE A 96 25.08 0.30 13.59
N SER A 97 25.00 0.26 14.91
CA SER A 97 25.99 -0.44 15.75
C SER A 97 26.01 -1.94 15.46
N LYS A 98 27.10 -2.62 15.83
CA LYS A 98 27.27 -4.08 15.59
C LYS A 98 26.18 -4.93 16.25
N ASP A 99 25.68 -4.49 17.39
CA ASP A 99 24.57 -5.13 18.11
C ASP A 99 23.18 -4.74 17.58
N ALA A 100 23.13 -3.86 16.55
CA ALA A 100 21.93 -3.31 15.93
C ALA A 100 20.95 -2.63 16.93
N LEU A 101 21.44 -2.17 18.08
CA LEU A 101 20.64 -1.47 19.10
C LEU A 101 20.81 0.04 19.07
N THR A 102 21.82 0.57 18.37
CA THR A 102 22.06 2.02 18.25
C THR A 102 22.07 2.44 16.78
N TYR A 103 21.22 3.40 16.45
CA TYR A 103 21.11 4.00 15.12
C TYR A 103 21.52 5.46 15.20
N THR A 104 22.59 5.85 14.49
CA THR A 104 23.11 7.21 14.46
C THR A 104 22.89 7.84 13.09
N PHE A 105 22.16 8.95 13.05
CA PHE A 105 21.82 9.69 11.83
C PHE A 105 22.61 11.00 11.76
N LYS A 106 23.13 11.31 10.59
CA LYS A 106 23.70 12.63 10.27
C LYS A 106 22.65 13.48 9.58
N ILE A 107 22.31 14.61 10.17
CA ILE A 107 21.32 15.56 9.67
C ILE A 107 21.97 16.48 8.65
N ARG A 108 21.30 16.73 7.52
CA ARG A 108 21.78 17.65 6.48
C ARG A 108 21.87 19.06 7.05
N ARG A 109 22.95 19.76 6.73
CA ARG A 109 23.15 21.17 7.09
C ARG A 109 22.37 22.09 6.15
N GLY A 110 21.97 23.26 6.65
CA GLY A 110 21.34 24.32 5.86
C GLY A 110 19.90 24.06 5.44
N ILE A 111 19.23 23.04 5.99
CA ILE A 111 17.78 22.88 5.82
C ILE A 111 17.08 24.00 6.60
N LYS A 112 16.15 24.71 5.94
CA LYS A 112 15.39 25.80 6.56
C LYS A 112 13.92 25.46 6.68
N PHE A 113 13.36 25.80 7.84
CA PHE A 113 11.90 25.88 7.98
C PHE A 113 11.34 27.01 7.11
N HIS A 114 10.03 26.99 6.88
CA HIS A 114 9.35 27.99 6.05
C HIS A 114 9.46 29.43 6.61
N ASP A 115 9.77 29.59 7.89
CA ASP A 115 10.05 30.88 8.54
C ASP A 115 11.52 31.34 8.39
N GLY A 116 12.35 30.55 7.71
CA GLY A 116 13.77 30.85 7.47
C GLY A 116 14.74 30.37 8.53
N SER A 117 14.26 29.89 9.69
CA SER A 117 15.11 29.30 10.74
C SER A 117 15.71 27.96 10.28
N GLU A 118 16.90 27.61 10.77
CA GLU A 118 17.59 26.37 10.41
C GLU A 118 17.01 25.18 11.20
N LEU A 119 16.84 24.05 10.50
CA LEU A 119 16.52 22.76 11.12
C LEU A 119 17.79 22.13 11.69
N THR A 120 17.68 21.62 12.90
CA THR A 120 18.76 20.95 13.63
C THR A 120 18.32 19.57 14.15
N SER A 121 19.26 18.81 14.71
CA SER A 121 18.97 17.55 15.41
C SER A 121 17.99 17.72 16.60
N ARG A 122 17.94 18.91 17.22
CA ARG A 122 16.97 19.22 18.27
C ARG A 122 15.52 19.13 17.77
N ASP A 123 15.27 19.64 16.55
CA ASP A 123 13.93 19.58 15.95
C ASP A 123 13.52 18.15 15.62
N VAL A 124 14.46 17.37 15.06
CA VAL A 124 14.21 15.96 14.76
C VAL A 124 13.98 15.16 16.05
N LYS A 125 14.78 15.41 17.12
CA LYS A 125 14.59 14.80 18.42
C LYS A 125 13.21 15.16 19.01
N ALA A 126 12.84 16.43 19.05
CA ALA A 126 11.55 16.87 19.58
C ALA A 126 10.37 16.25 18.82
N THR A 127 10.51 16.10 17.49
CA THR A 127 9.56 15.38 16.62
C THR A 127 9.35 13.94 17.09
N TYR A 128 10.44 13.18 17.22
CA TYR A 128 10.35 11.77 17.62
C TYR A 128 10.02 11.61 19.10
N ASP A 129 10.41 12.53 19.97
CA ASP A 129 9.94 12.53 21.38
C ASP A 129 8.41 12.64 21.42
N LYS A 130 7.79 13.53 20.63
CA LYS A 130 6.32 13.66 20.52
C LYS A 130 5.67 12.38 19.96
N ILE A 131 6.31 11.67 19.01
CA ILE A 131 5.78 10.44 18.44
C ILE A 131 5.87 9.28 19.43
N VAL A 132 7.03 9.12 20.07
CA VAL A 132 7.40 7.95 20.91
C VAL A 132 6.94 8.12 22.36
N PHE A 133 7.11 9.32 22.91
CA PHE A 133 6.83 9.68 24.29
C PHE A 133 5.86 10.88 24.35
N PRO A 134 4.66 10.76 23.76
CA PRO A 134 3.74 11.89 23.69
C PRO A 134 3.40 12.41 25.09
N PRO A 135 3.35 13.75 25.28
CA PRO A 135 2.85 14.34 26.52
C PRO A 135 1.40 13.91 26.80
N GLU A 136 0.99 14.04 28.06
CA GLU A 136 -0.39 13.73 28.45
C GLU A 136 -1.41 14.51 27.61
N GLY A 137 -2.43 13.82 27.13
CA GLY A 137 -3.47 14.39 26.24
C GLY A 137 -3.06 14.63 24.80
N VAL A 138 -1.82 14.33 24.42
CA VAL A 138 -1.34 14.37 23.01
C VAL A 138 -1.46 13.00 22.37
N VAL A 139 -2.18 12.93 21.24
CA VAL A 139 -2.37 11.67 20.50
C VAL A 139 -1.20 11.43 19.56
N SER A 140 -0.58 10.26 19.66
CA SER A 140 0.35 9.74 18.66
C SER A 140 -0.17 8.40 18.11
N ALA A 141 -0.65 8.42 16.88
CA ALA A 141 -1.19 7.21 16.23
C ALA A 141 -0.12 6.15 15.92
N ARG A 142 1.16 6.49 16.06
CA ARG A 142 2.30 5.60 15.76
C ARG A 142 3.12 5.22 16.98
N GLN A 143 2.71 5.66 18.17
CA GLN A 143 3.44 5.39 19.41
C GLN A 143 3.82 3.91 19.56
N ALA A 144 2.85 3.00 19.37
CA ALA A 144 3.07 1.58 19.51
C ALA A 144 4.15 1.02 18.56
N SER A 145 4.31 1.59 17.36
CA SER A 145 5.36 1.18 16.41
C SER A 145 6.77 1.53 16.88
N TYR A 146 6.88 2.34 17.93
CA TYR A 146 8.14 2.81 18.52
C TYR A 146 8.34 2.40 19.97
N ASP A 147 7.54 1.50 20.52
CA ASP A 147 7.67 1.01 21.91
C ASP A 147 9.06 0.41 22.21
N LEU A 148 9.73 -0.06 21.17
CA LEU A 148 11.11 -0.56 21.25
C LEU A 148 12.15 0.55 21.49
N VAL A 149 11.82 1.83 21.29
CA VAL A 149 12.77 2.93 21.50
C VAL A 149 12.97 3.15 22.99
N LYS A 150 14.23 3.05 23.42
CA LYS A 150 14.63 3.30 24.81
C LYS A 150 14.92 4.79 25.05
N LYS A 151 15.64 5.44 24.12
CA LYS A 151 16.12 6.81 24.24
C LYS A 151 16.38 7.43 22.89
N ILE A 152 16.20 8.76 22.80
CA ILE A 152 16.52 9.58 21.64
C ILE A 152 17.43 10.71 22.11
N GLU A 153 18.59 10.89 21.45
CA GLU A 153 19.59 11.88 21.82
C GLU A 153 19.99 12.74 20.61
N ALA A 154 20.28 14.01 20.88
CA ALA A 154 20.86 14.94 19.93
C ALA A 154 22.18 15.47 20.54
N PRO A 155 23.29 14.70 20.43
CA PRO A 155 24.55 15.02 21.10
C PRO A 155 25.24 16.25 20.52
N ASP A 156 24.95 16.60 19.29
CA ASP A 156 25.40 17.82 18.61
C ASP A 156 24.32 18.33 17.64
N THR A 157 24.54 19.49 17.04
CA THR A 157 23.57 20.20 16.16
C THR A 157 23.09 19.36 14.96
N TYR A 158 23.84 18.36 14.52
CA TYR A 158 23.54 17.60 13.30
C TYR A 158 23.65 16.08 13.47
N THR A 159 23.62 15.60 14.71
CA THR A 159 23.63 14.16 15.00
C THR A 159 22.41 13.79 15.83
N LEU A 160 21.66 12.78 15.37
CA LEU A 160 20.55 12.17 16.09
C LEU A 160 20.87 10.71 16.37
N VAL A 161 20.60 10.26 17.59
CA VAL A 161 20.84 8.87 18.01
C VAL A 161 19.60 8.26 18.59
N PHE A 162 19.19 7.10 18.07
CA PHE A 162 18.19 6.24 18.70
C PHE A 162 18.86 5.06 19.38
N GLN A 163 18.48 4.78 20.61
CA GLN A 163 18.82 3.56 21.34
C GLN A 163 17.58 2.68 21.48
N LEU A 164 17.68 1.42 21.10
CA LEU A 164 16.59 0.45 21.15
C LEU A 164 16.70 -0.46 22.36
N LYS A 165 15.57 -0.97 22.85
CA LYS A 165 15.48 -1.97 23.92
C LYS A 165 15.82 -3.37 23.42
N HIS A 166 15.50 -3.66 22.16
CA HIS A 166 15.74 -4.92 21.47
C HIS A 166 15.84 -4.70 19.96
N LEU A 167 16.33 -5.71 19.23
CA LEU A 167 16.44 -5.70 17.77
C LEU A 167 15.08 -5.46 17.11
N SER A 168 15.08 -4.78 15.95
CA SER A 168 13.90 -4.58 15.12
C SER A 168 14.27 -4.59 13.65
N ALA A 169 13.66 -5.48 12.90
CA ALA A 169 13.79 -5.54 11.45
C ALA A 169 13.00 -4.42 10.74
N SER A 170 11.99 -3.84 11.42
CA SER A 170 11.08 -2.82 10.87
C SER A 170 11.48 -1.37 11.23
N PHE A 171 12.46 -1.15 12.07
CA PHE A 171 12.75 0.18 12.63
C PHE A 171 13.02 1.25 11.56
N LEU A 172 13.87 0.94 10.55
CA LEU A 172 14.13 1.88 9.46
C LEU A 172 12.89 2.14 8.60
N ALA A 173 12.06 1.11 8.36
CA ALA A 173 10.80 1.26 7.64
C ALA A 173 9.82 2.15 8.41
N ASN A 174 9.73 1.99 9.73
CA ASN A 174 8.92 2.86 10.58
C ASN A 174 9.41 4.31 10.53
N LEU A 175 10.73 4.55 10.54
CA LEU A 175 11.30 5.90 10.39
C LEU A 175 11.01 6.53 9.02
N ALA A 176 10.85 5.72 7.96
CA ALA A 176 10.47 6.17 6.62
C ALA A 176 8.96 6.37 6.43
N SER A 177 8.17 6.25 7.50
CA SER A 177 6.73 6.49 7.47
C SER A 177 6.41 7.90 6.94
N PRO A 178 5.51 8.03 5.95
CA PRO A 178 5.17 9.33 5.36
C PRO A 178 4.44 10.28 6.32
N TRP A 179 4.11 9.82 7.50
CA TRP A 179 3.43 10.56 8.57
C TRP A 179 4.39 11.23 9.55
N ASN A 180 5.67 10.87 9.52
CA ASN A 180 6.69 11.36 10.46
C ASN A 180 7.21 12.74 10.05
N PHE A 181 6.31 13.69 9.88
CA PHE A 181 6.64 15.08 9.57
C PHE A 181 7.57 15.67 10.62
N ILE A 182 8.69 16.27 10.18
CA ILE A 182 9.60 16.94 11.11
C ILE A 182 8.99 18.29 11.51
N TYR A 183 8.82 18.47 12.80
CA TYR A 183 8.25 19.65 13.44
C TYR A 183 9.34 20.47 14.14
N LYS A 184 9.10 21.78 14.27
CA LYS A 184 10.02 22.70 14.90
C LYS A 184 9.94 22.55 16.43
N ALA A 185 11.11 22.35 17.08
CA ALA A 185 11.21 22.11 18.52
C ALA A 185 10.60 23.24 19.36
N ASP A 186 10.95 24.50 19.04
CA ASP A 186 10.45 25.68 19.76
C ASP A 186 8.91 25.79 19.73
N ILE A 187 8.27 25.30 18.68
CA ILE A 187 6.80 25.26 18.58
C ILE A 187 6.25 24.15 19.47
N LEU A 188 6.82 22.93 19.38
CA LEU A 188 6.39 21.78 20.16
C LEU A 188 6.55 22.00 21.67
N GLU A 189 7.61 22.69 22.10
CA GLU A 189 7.87 23.03 23.50
C GLU A 189 6.84 24.03 24.06
N ARG A 190 6.36 24.95 23.23
CA ARG A 190 5.33 25.93 23.62
C ARG A 190 3.93 25.34 23.60
N ASP A 191 3.60 24.57 22.55
CA ASP A 191 2.31 23.93 22.37
C ASP A 191 2.46 22.65 21.52
N PRO A 192 2.46 21.46 22.12
CA PRO A 192 2.61 20.20 21.41
C PRO A 192 1.43 19.87 20.48
N ARG A 193 0.31 20.61 20.60
CA ARG A 193 -0.90 20.47 19.76
C ARG A 193 -1.00 21.53 18.66
N TRP A 194 -0.07 22.46 18.57
CA TRP A 194 -0.09 23.57 17.63
C TRP A 194 -0.30 23.11 16.18
N TYR A 195 0.35 22.01 15.79
CA TYR A 195 0.27 21.42 14.45
C TYR A 195 -1.10 20.83 14.11
N GLU A 196 -2.01 20.68 15.05
CA GLU A 196 -3.39 20.26 14.75
C GLU A 196 -4.13 21.28 13.87
N LYS A 197 -3.73 22.54 13.88
CA LYS A 197 -4.39 23.66 13.18
C LYS A 197 -3.45 24.56 12.36
N ASN A 198 -2.15 24.33 12.43
CA ASN A 198 -1.15 25.20 11.82
C ASN A 198 -0.12 24.42 11.01
N ILE A 199 0.51 25.09 10.05
CA ILE A 199 1.54 24.53 9.19
C ILE A 199 2.86 25.27 9.38
N MET A 200 3.91 24.53 9.70
CA MET A 200 5.30 25.00 9.72
C MET A 200 6.20 23.79 9.45
N GLY A 201 6.79 23.70 8.27
CA GLY A 201 7.63 22.58 7.86
C GLY A 201 8.85 23.03 7.08
N THR A 202 9.55 22.05 6.51
CA THR A 202 10.75 22.21 5.69
C THR A 202 10.56 21.69 4.28
N GLY A 203 9.32 21.36 3.91
CA GLY A 203 8.96 20.73 2.66
C GLY A 203 9.08 21.62 1.43
N PRO A 204 8.91 21.04 0.24
CA PRO A 204 9.05 21.71 -1.04
C PRO A 204 8.03 22.81 -1.31
N PHE A 205 6.91 22.87 -0.54
CA PHE A 205 5.89 23.89 -0.71
C PHE A 205 5.54 24.55 0.62
N THR A 206 5.36 25.87 0.59
CA THR A 206 4.82 26.66 1.70
C THR A 206 3.29 26.69 1.64
N PHE A 207 2.64 26.77 2.79
CA PHE A 207 1.19 26.89 2.90
C PHE A 207 0.72 28.28 2.44
N VAL A 208 -0.37 28.32 1.68
CA VAL A 208 -1.01 29.57 1.21
C VAL A 208 -2.37 29.74 1.87
N GLU A 209 -3.30 28.80 1.59
CA GLU A 209 -4.66 28.87 2.13
C GLU A 209 -5.33 27.50 2.20
N TYR A 210 -6.33 27.44 3.05
CA TYR A 210 -7.29 26.34 3.13
C TYR A 210 -8.70 26.88 3.24
N VAL A 211 -9.54 26.55 2.25
CA VAL A 211 -10.98 26.84 2.28
C VAL A 211 -11.72 25.53 2.57
N ALA A 212 -12.31 25.43 3.75
CA ALA A 212 -12.95 24.21 4.23
C ALA A 212 -14.00 23.68 3.25
N GLY A 213 -13.89 22.38 2.89
CA GLY A 213 -14.78 21.73 1.94
C GLY A 213 -14.56 22.11 0.47
N SER A 214 -13.61 22.99 0.17
CA SER A 214 -13.30 23.46 -1.18
C SER A 214 -11.89 23.04 -1.62
N HIS A 215 -10.84 23.61 -1.04
CA HIS A 215 -9.49 23.36 -1.51
C HIS A 215 -8.41 23.71 -0.49
N TRP A 216 -7.22 23.17 -0.73
CA TRP A 216 -5.96 23.45 -0.05
C TRP A 216 -4.91 23.89 -1.08
N VAL A 217 -4.13 24.93 -0.79
CA VAL A 217 -3.16 25.51 -1.73
C VAL A 217 -1.77 25.58 -1.10
N GLY A 218 -0.78 25.11 -1.85
CA GLY A 218 0.64 25.28 -1.54
C GLY A 218 1.39 25.95 -2.68
N LYS A 219 2.37 26.80 -2.34
CA LYS A 219 3.24 27.51 -3.27
C LYS A 219 4.69 27.02 -3.12
N LYS A 220 5.44 26.98 -4.20
CA LYS A 220 6.86 26.64 -4.22
C LYS A 220 7.64 27.29 -3.09
N ASN A 221 8.39 26.49 -2.34
CA ASN A 221 9.34 26.98 -1.35
C ASN A 221 10.66 27.39 -2.06
N PRO A 222 11.01 28.67 -2.14
CA PRO A 222 12.24 29.12 -2.81
C PRO A 222 13.49 28.70 -2.05
N ASN A 223 13.39 28.38 -0.76
CA ASN A 223 14.49 27.98 0.12
C ASN A 223 14.56 26.47 0.33
N TYR A 224 13.89 25.67 -0.52
CA TYR A 224 13.93 24.23 -0.37
C TYR A 224 15.35 23.69 -0.56
N PHE A 225 15.79 22.84 0.36
CA PHE A 225 17.19 22.38 0.46
C PHE A 225 17.66 21.52 -0.72
N MET A 226 16.74 20.90 -1.49
CA MET A 226 17.12 20.16 -2.69
C MET A 226 17.18 21.09 -3.89
N LYS A 227 18.40 21.40 -4.34
CA LYS A 227 18.65 22.31 -5.47
C LYS A 227 17.87 21.89 -6.73
N GLY A 228 17.18 22.85 -7.34
CA GLY A 228 16.36 22.64 -8.53
C GLY A 228 14.99 22.00 -8.26
N ARG A 229 14.60 21.84 -7.02
CA ARG A 229 13.29 21.31 -6.57
C ARG A 229 12.55 22.37 -5.76
N PRO A 230 11.19 22.24 -5.68
CA PRO A 230 10.32 21.47 -6.56
C PRO A 230 10.28 22.05 -7.96
N TYR A 231 9.84 21.29 -8.96
CA TYR A 231 9.67 21.80 -10.32
C TYR A 231 8.43 22.68 -10.47
N LEU A 232 7.31 22.28 -9.85
CA LEU A 232 6.05 23.01 -9.87
C LEU A 232 6.17 24.37 -9.16
N ASP A 233 5.41 25.36 -9.62
CA ASP A 233 5.24 26.65 -8.94
C ASP A 233 4.31 26.55 -7.74
N GLY A 234 3.39 25.58 -7.75
CA GLY A 234 2.45 25.32 -6.69
C GLY A 234 1.58 24.10 -6.94
N TYR A 235 0.68 23.86 -6.00
CA TYR A 235 -0.35 22.86 -6.15
C TYR A 235 -1.67 23.31 -5.51
N ARG A 236 -2.76 22.73 -6.01
CA ARG A 236 -4.12 22.88 -5.46
C ARG A 236 -4.77 21.52 -5.28
N ALA A 237 -5.06 21.15 -4.05
CA ALA A 237 -5.85 19.96 -3.71
C ALA A 237 -7.33 20.35 -3.62
N VAL A 238 -8.15 19.90 -4.58
CA VAL A 238 -9.58 20.19 -4.62
C VAL A 238 -10.35 19.10 -3.86
N ILE A 239 -11.18 19.49 -2.91
CA ILE A 239 -11.95 18.55 -2.07
C ILE A 239 -13.25 18.19 -2.79
N ILE A 240 -13.34 16.96 -3.28
CA ILE A 240 -14.51 16.41 -3.96
C ILE A 240 -14.89 15.10 -3.29
N ARG A 241 -15.89 15.13 -2.38
CA ARG A 241 -16.25 13.97 -1.54
C ARG A 241 -16.83 12.81 -2.35
N ASP A 242 -17.73 13.11 -3.28
CA ASP A 242 -18.45 12.09 -4.03
C ASP A 242 -17.62 11.53 -5.19
N THR A 243 -17.74 10.21 -5.42
CA THR A 243 -16.93 9.51 -6.42
C THR A 243 -17.25 9.98 -7.85
N ALA A 244 -18.52 10.15 -8.21
CA ALA A 244 -18.89 10.53 -9.56
C ALA A 244 -18.36 11.93 -9.98
N PRO A 245 -18.48 13.00 -9.17
CA PRO A 245 -17.81 14.28 -9.46
C PRO A 245 -16.27 14.17 -9.49
N ARG A 246 -15.64 13.33 -8.65
CA ARG A 246 -14.18 13.09 -8.74
C ARG A 246 -13.78 12.47 -10.08
N VAL A 247 -14.50 11.46 -10.54
CA VAL A 247 -14.31 10.85 -11.87
C VAL A 247 -14.47 11.91 -12.96
N ALA A 248 -15.52 12.72 -12.89
CA ALA A 248 -15.78 13.78 -13.85
C ALA A 248 -14.66 14.84 -13.89
N SER A 249 -14.09 15.21 -12.73
CA SER A 249 -13.00 16.19 -12.64
C SER A 249 -11.71 15.70 -13.31
N VAL A 250 -11.36 14.42 -13.15
CA VAL A 250 -10.18 13.82 -13.81
C VAL A 250 -10.46 13.64 -15.31
N ARG A 251 -11.66 13.18 -15.68
CA ARG A 251 -12.07 12.99 -17.08
C ARG A 251 -12.03 14.29 -17.90
N SER A 252 -12.45 15.39 -17.31
CA SER A 252 -12.43 16.72 -17.95
C SER A 252 -11.05 17.39 -17.96
N GLY A 253 -10.09 16.88 -17.16
CA GLY A 253 -8.79 17.50 -16.95
C GLY A 253 -8.81 18.68 -15.97
N GLN A 254 -9.93 18.93 -15.27
CA GLN A 254 -10.03 19.93 -14.20
C GLN A 254 -9.12 19.54 -13.01
N ALA A 255 -9.08 18.25 -12.64
CA ALA A 255 -8.04 17.68 -11.81
C ALA A 255 -7.13 16.80 -12.69
N LEU A 256 -5.81 16.93 -12.54
CA LEU A 256 -4.85 16.14 -13.32
C LEU A 256 -4.68 14.72 -12.79
N VAL A 257 -5.02 14.47 -11.53
CA VAL A 257 -4.93 13.19 -10.87
C VAL A 257 -5.81 13.13 -9.62
N GLU A 258 -6.20 11.92 -9.22
CA GLU A 258 -6.66 11.55 -7.89
C GLU A 258 -5.72 10.43 -7.39
N PHE A 259 -4.89 10.74 -6.41
CA PHE A 259 -3.77 9.87 -6.03
C PHE A 259 -4.16 8.55 -5.38
N ARG A 260 -5.36 8.40 -4.87
CA ARG A 260 -5.84 7.14 -4.30
C ARG A 260 -6.20 6.14 -5.40
N GLY A 261 -6.88 6.61 -6.46
CA GLY A 261 -7.28 5.81 -7.61
C GLY A 261 -8.79 5.53 -7.67
N PHE A 262 -9.18 4.83 -8.73
CA PHE A 262 -10.56 4.52 -9.06
C PHE A 262 -10.77 3.02 -9.30
N ASN A 263 -12.04 2.60 -9.37
CA ASN A 263 -12.39 1.24 -9.80
C ASN A 263 -12.27 1.07 -11.34
N PRO A 264 -12.33 -0.16 -11.87
CA PRO A 264 -12.17 -0.42 -13.30
C PRO A 264 -13.19 0.33 -14.18
N ALA A 265 -14.46 0.42 -13.76
CA ALA A 265 -15.49 1.10 -14.53
C ALA A 265 -15.19 2.60 -14.69
N ALA A 266 -14.75 3.25 -13.63
CA ALA A 266 -14.36 4.67 -13.67
C ALA A 266 -13.10 4.88 -14.54
N ARG A 267 -12.09 3.99 -14.42
CA ARG A 267 -10.92 4.00 -15.31
C ARG A 267 -11.35 3.94 -16.79
N ASP A 268 -12.21 2.98 -17.15
CA ASP A 268 -12.64 2.77 -18.53
C ASP A 268 -13.44 3.97 -19.07
N ASP A 269 -14.26 4.59 -18.23
CA ASP A 269 -14.96 5.84 -18.58
C ASP A 269 -14.01 7.00 -18.85
N ILE A 270 -13.02 7.21 -17.95
CA ILE A 270 -12.00 8.25 -18.09
C ILE A 270 -11.18 8.03 -19.37
N VAL A 271 -10.66 6.82 -19.59
CA VAL A 271 -9.83 6.48 -20.75
C VAL A 271 -10.59 6.66 -22.06
N ARG A 272 -11.82 6.17 -22.13
CA ARG A 272 -12.68 6.30 -23.33
C ARG A 272 -12.96 7.77 -23.67
N SER A 273 -13.19 8.59 -22.66
CA SER A 273 -13.57 10.01 -22.85
C SER A 273 -12.37 10.91 -23.11
N ALA A 274 -11.24 10.68 -22.43
CA ALA A 274 -10.06 11.55 -22.48
C ALA A 274 -9.01 11.11 -23.52
N GLY A 275 -9.05 9.84 -23.97
CA GLY A 275 -8.12 9.30 -24.96
C GLY A 275 -6.65 9.44 -24.54
N SER A 276 -5.81 9.94 -25.46
CA SER A 276 -4.36 10.12 -25.25
C SER A 276 -3.98 11.17 -24.20
N LYS A 277 -4.96 11.97 -23.74
CA LYS A 277 -4.72 12.96 -22.67
C LYS A 277 -4.57 12.32 -21.29
N VAL A 278 -4.86 11.03 -21.16
CA VAL A 278 -4.79 10.28 -19.90
C VAL A 278 -3.87 9.07 -20.06
N VAL A 279 -3.06 8.83 -19.02
CA VAL A 279 -2.26 7.61 -18.81
C VAL A 279 -2.81 6.89 -17.59
N VAL A 280 -2.79 5.56 -17.61
CA VAL A 280 -3.21 4.75 -16.47
C VAL A 280 -1.99 4.05 -15.87
N GLN A 281 -1.77 4.23 -14.57
CA GLN A 281 -0.82 3.43 -13.81
C GLN A 281 -1.58 2.47 -12.89
N GLU A 282 -1.11 1.22 -12.81
CA GLU A 282 -1.70 0.20 -11.96
C GLU A 282 -0.62 -0.48 -11.10
N SER A 283 -0.98 -0.87 -9.89
CA SER A 283 -0.14 -1.67 -9.00
C SER A 283 -1.01 -2.54 -8.07
N PRO A 284 -0.46 -3.63 -7.50
CA PRO A 284 -1.09 -4.23 -6.33
C PRO A 284 -1.21 -3.17 -5.22
N TRP A 285 -2.37 -3.11 -4.55
CA TRP A 285 -2.60 -2.18 -3.44
C TRP A 285 -2.27 -2.86 -2.11
N ALA A 286 -1.77 -2.11 -1.13
CA ALA A 286 -1.55 -2.61 0.23
C ALA A 286 -2.88 -2.71 1.03
N CYS A 287 -3.93 -3.18 0.36
CA CYS A 287 -5.26 -3.43 0.91
C CYS A 287 -5.79 -4.78 0.42
N ASN A 288 -6.54 -5.48 1.26
CA ASN A 288 -7.20 -6.75 0.91
C ASN A 288 -8.61 -6.85 1.51
N ILE A 289 -9.35 -7.85 1.07
CA ILE A 289 -10.57 -8.33 1.72
C ILE A 289 -10.22 -9.53 2.58
N LEU A 290 -10.57 -9.44 3.85
CA LEU A 290 -10.51 -10.53 4.81
C LEU A 290 -11.92 -11.11 5.05
N VAL A 291 -11.99 -12.41 5.20
CA VAL A 291 -13.15 -13.10 5.73
C VAL A 291 -12.84 -13.46 7.18
N SER A 292 -13.41 -12.71 8.11
CA SER A 292 -13.29 -12.95 9.54
C SER A 292 -14.33 -13.97 10.00
N ILE A 293 -13.87 -14.94 10.79
CA ILE A 293 -14.71 -16.00 11.36
C ILE A 293 -14.64 -15.89 12.87
N ASN A 294 -15.76 -15.89 13.57
CA ASN A 294 -15.76 -15.87 15.02
C ASN A 294 -15.42 -17.26 15.58
N ASN A 295 -14.17 -17.44 16.02
CA ASN A 295 -13.66 -18.73 16.49
C ASN A 295 -14.23 -19.18 17.86
N GLU A 296 -14.96 -18.32 18.57
CA GLU A 296 -15.61 -18.68 19.84
C GLU A 296 -16.98 -19.34 19.62
N LYS A 297 -17.59 -19.16 18.42
CA LYS A 297 -18.93 -19.67 18.12
C LYS A 297 -18.91 -21.04 17.48
N LYS A 298 -19.85 -21.90 17.88
CA LYS A 298 -20.12 -23.18 17.17
C LYS A 298 -20.83 -22.92 15.83
N PRO A 299 -20.47 -23.66 14.75
CA PRO A 299 -19.46 -24.72 14.68
C PRO A 299 -18.04 -24.21 14.39
N PHE A 300 -17.84 -22.90 14.34
CA PHE A 300 -16.57 -22.28 13.90
C PHE A 300 -15.46 -22.33 14.96
N ASN A 301 -15.74 -22.80 16.17
CA ASN A 301 -14.71 -23.19 17.13
C ASN A 301 -13.94 -24.46 16.71
N ASP A 302 -14.48 -25.25 15.75
CA ASP A 302 -13.81 -26.39 15.14
C ASP A 302 -12.99 -25.95 13.92
N VAL A 303 -11.70 -26.29 13.91
CA VAL A 303 -10.79 -25.96 12.79
C VAL A 303 -11.25 -26.58 11.46
N ARG A 304 -11.88 -27.77 11.49
CA ARG A 304 -12.38 -28.45 10.29
C ARG A 304 -13.47 -27.64 9.62
N ALA A 305 -14.40 -27.06 10.40
CA ALA A 305 -15.45 -26.19 9.88
C ALA A 305 -14.84 -24.92 9.24
N ARG A 306 -13.88 -24.26 9.89
CA ARG A 306 -13.22 -23.07 9.34
C ARG A 306 -12.43 -23.38 8.07
N ARG A 307 -11.68 -24.48 8.08
CA ARG A 307 -10.92 -24.95 6.91
C ARG A 307 -11.82 -25.23 5.72
N ALA A 308 -13.01 -25.81 5.97
CA ALA A 308 -14.01 -26.05 4.94
C ALA A 308 -14.52 -24.74 4.31
N LEU A 309 -14.75 -23.69 5.13
CA LEU A 309 -15.13 -22.37 4.60
C LEU A 309 -14.06 -21.80 3.64
N SER A 310 -12.78 -21.93 3.96
CA SER A 310 -11.68 -21.48 3.08
C SER A 310 -11.57 -22.31 1.79
N LEU A 311 -11.71 -23.66 1.90
CA LEU A 311 -11.65 -24.59 0.77
C LEU A 311 -12.81 -24.40 -0.23
N ALA A 312 -13.96 -23.91 0.23
CA ALA A 312 -15.12 -23.67 -0.63
C ALA A 312 -14.90 -22.54 -1.64
N ILE A 313 -13.99 -21.60 -1.34
CA ILE A 313 -13.78 -20.36 -2.12
C ILE A 313 -12.87 -20.60 -3.34
N ASP A 314 -13.37 -20.29 -4.52
CA ASP A 314 -12.58 -20.19 -5.74
C ASP A 314 -11.93 -18.80 -5.85
N ARG A 315 -10.73 -18.64 -5.29
CA ARG A 315 -10.00 -17.37 -5.32
C ARG A 315 -9.49 -17.01 -6.72
N TRP A 316 -9.17 -18.02 -7.53
CA TRP A 316 -8.66 -17.79 -8.90
C TRP A 316 -9.77 -17.34 -9.84
N GLY A 317 -10.95 -17.97 -9.75
CA GLY A 317 -12.16 -17.52 -10.45
C GLY A 317 -12.63 -16.16 -9.97
N ALA A 318 -12.58 -15.91 -8.64
CA ALA A 318 -12.83 -14.59 -8.07
C ALA A 318 -11.93 -13.51 -8.69
N SER A 319 -10.62 -13.76 -8.76
CA SER A 319 -9.66 -12.83 -9.36
C SER A 319 -10.04 -12.45 -10.79
N GLN A 320 -10.41 -13.43 -11.62
CA GLN A 320 -10.79 -13.20 -13.02
C GLN A 320 -12.12 -12.44 -13.17
N ALA A 321 -13.10 -12.74 -12.32
CA ALA A 321 -14.42 -12.13 -12.41
C ALA A 321 -14.48 -10.76 -11.73
N LEU A 322 -14.01 -10.67 -10.49
CA LEU A 322 -14.17 -9.47 -9.66
C LEU A 322 -13.24 -8.34 -10.07
N SER A 323 -12.06 -8.64 -10.63
CA SER A 323 -11.15 -7.60 -11.13
C SER A 323 -11.70 -6.77 -12.29
N LYS A 324 -12.78 -7.20 -12.93
CA LYS A 324 -13.47 -6.45 -14.00
C LYS A 324 -14.46 -5.41 -13.46
N ILE A 325 -14.99 -5.63 -12.25
CA ILE A 325 -16.07 -4.83 -11.67
C ILE A 325 -15.69 -4.17 -10.35
N SER A 326 -14.56 -4.57 -9.75
CA SER A 326 -14.11 -4.10 -8.44
C SER A 326 -12.58 -3.96 -8.40
N VAL A 327 -12.06 -3.34 -7.35
CA VAL A 327 -10.62 -3.27 -7.07
C VAL A 327 -10.02 -4.61 -6.62
N MET A 328 -10.81 -5.63 -6.35
CA MET A 328 -10.36 -6.96 -5.94
C MET A 328 -9.73 -7.72 -7.10
N LYS A 329 -8.43 -8.05 -7.02
CA LYS A 329 -7.73 -8.66 -8.16
C LYS A 329 -6.74 -9.77 -7.80
N TYR A 330 -5.87 -9.58 -6.83
CA TYR A 330 -4.72 -10.46 -6.67
C TYR A 330 -4.98 -11.56 -5.63
N VAL A 331 -4.69 -12.82 -5.99
CA VAL A 331 -4.63 -13.92 -5.05
C VAL A 331 -3.32 -13.82 -4.28
N GLY A 332 -3.39 -13.80 -2.96
CA GLY A 332 -2.24 -13.69 -2.07
C GLY A 332 -2.53 -14.25 -0.69
N GLY A 333 -1.48 -14.45 0.10
CA GLY A 333 -1.60 -14.77 1.52
C GLY A 333 -1.71 -13.52 2.38
N LEU A 334 -1.21 -13.59 3.63
CA LEU A 334 -1.32 -12.48 4.59
C LEU A 334 -0.47 -11.26 4.23
N LEU A 335 0.56 -11.44 3.41
CA LEU A 335 1.47 -10.39 2.99
C LEU A 335 1.23 -10.05 1.51
N ARG A 336 1.26 -8.75 1.19
CA ARG A 336 0.86 -8.21 -0.11
C ARG A 336 1.58 -8.90 -1.29
N PRO A 337 0.85 -9.44 -2.28
CA PRO A 337 1.44 -10.01 -3.49
C PRO A 337 2.36 -9.02 -4.21
N GLY A 338 3.56 -9.48 -4.57
CA GLY A 338 4.59 -8.67 -5.20
C GLY A 338 5.44 -7.85 -4.22
N SER A 339 5.24 -7.95 -2.90
CA SER A 339 6.21 -7.49 -1.90
C SER A 339 7.37 -8.49 -1.75
N ASN A 340 8.49 -8.03 -1.17
CA ASN A 340 9.63 -8.90 -0.87
C ASN A 340 9.30 -9.99 0.16
N PHE A 341 8.19 -9.84 0.88
CA PHE A 341 7.75 -10.76 1.93
C PHE A 341 6.65 -11.72 1.47
N ALA A 342 6.04 -11.47 0.32
CA ALA A 342 4.93 -12.28 -0.19
C ALA A 342 5.29 -13.75 -0.37
N THR A 343 4.34 -14.63 -0.04
CA THR A 343 4.48 -16.07 -0.36
C THR A 343 4.40 -16.28 -1.87
N PRO A 344 5.39 -16.92 -2.47
CA PRO A 344 5.36 -17.25 -3.89
C PRO A 344 4.11 -18.06 -4.25
N GLN A 345 3.58 -17.83 -5.45
CA GLN A 345 2.36 -18.49 -5.89
C GLN A 345 2.47 -20.03 -5.87
N THR A 346 3.65 -20.57 -6.13
CA THR A 346 3.95 -22.02 -6.09
C THR A 346 3.79 -22.62 -4.69
N GLU A 347 4.17 -21.88 -3.65
CA GLU A 347 3.98 -22.29 -2.26
C GLU A 347 2.54 -22.03 -1.81
N LEU A 348 1.96 -20.89 -2.17
CA LEU A 348 0.62 -20.47 -1.81
C LEU A 348 -0.43 -21.50 -2.25
N THR A 349 -0.32 -22.06 -3.46
CA THR A 349 -1.25 -23.08 -3.97
C THR A 349 -1.26 -24.38 -3.17
N GLY A 350 -0.27 -24.61 -2.30
CA GLY A 350 -0.24 -25.72 -1.35
C GLY A 350 -1.08 -25.51 -0.08
N LEU A 351 -1.49 -24.27 0.21
CA LEU A 351 -2.30 -23.95 1.39
C LEU A 351 -3.79 -24.23 1.13
N ALA A 352 -4.52 -24.56 2.19
CA ALA A 352 -5.96 -24.85 2.11
C ALA A 352 -6.75 -23.65 1.54
N GLY A 353 -7.52 -23.90 0.47
CA GLY A 353 -8.34 -22.89 -0.20
C GLY A 353 -7.59 -22.03 -1.23
N PHE A 354 -6.29 -22.23 -1.45
CA PHE A 354 -5.52 -21.53 -2.47
C PHE A 354 -5.18 -22.41 -3.69
N GLY A 355 -5.50 -23.72 -3.64
CA GLY A 355 -5.33 -24.64 -4.76
C GLY A 355 -6.24 -24.28 -5.94
N LYS A 356 -5.78 -24.62 -7.17
CA LYS A 356 -6.55 -24.33 -8.40
C LYS A 356 -7.64 -25.37 -8.72
N ASN A 357 -7.60 -26.55 -8.09
CA ASN A 357 -8.62 -27.58 -8.28
C ASN A 357 -9.80 -27.36 -7.34
N VAL A 358 -10.70 -26.47 -7.74
CA VAL A 358 -11.88 -26.07 -6.95
C VAL A 358 -12.82 -27.24 -6.68
N ALA A 359 -13.00 -28.15 -7.65
CA ALA A 359 -13.90 -29.31 -7.47
C ALA A 359 -13.39 -30.24 -6.35
N ALA A 360 -12.10 -30.54 -6.34
CA ALA A 360 -11.48 -31.34 -5.29
C ALA A 360 -11.54 -30.61 -3.92
N ALA A 361 -11.25 -29.31 -3.90
CA ALA A 361 -11.32 -28.49 -2.69
C ALA A 361 -12.75 -28.48 -2.08
N ARG A 362 -13.79 -28.31 -2.89
CA ARG A 362 -15.18 -28.36 -2.43
C ARG A 362 -15.62 -29.75 -1.97
N LYS A 363 -15.13 -30.82 -2.60
CA LYS A 363 -15.36 -32.19 -2.11
C LYS A 363 -14.77 -32.36 -0.71
N GLU A 364 -13.56 -31.89 -0.50
CA GLU A 364 -12.89 -31.91 0.81
C GLU A 364 -13.60 -31.01 1.82
N ALA A 365 -14.08 -29.83 1.43
CA ALA A 365 -14.86 -28.95 2.29
C ALA A 365 -16.11 -29.65 2.82
N ARG A 366 -16.90 -30.32 1.96
CA ARG A 366 -18.06 -31.09 2.39
C ARG A 366 -17.72 -32.24 3.34
N ARG A 367 -16.59 -32.92 3.10
CA ARG A 367 -16.10 -33.98 4.00
C ARG A 367 -15.81 -33.42 5.40
N LEU A 368 -15.07 -32.30 5.46
CA LEU A 368 -14.69 -31.65 6.73
C LEU A 368 -15.91 -31.09 7.48
N LEU A 369 -16.92 -30.52 6.80
CA LEU A 369 -18.16 -30.05 7.41
C LEU A 369 -18.88 -31.22 8.07
N LYS A 370 -19.02 -32.36 7.37
CA LYS A 370 -19.63 -33.57 7.92
C LYS A 370 -18.89 -34.08 9.16
N GLU A 371 -17.55 -34.12 9.12
CA GLU A 371 -16.72 -34.57 10.27
C GLU A 371 -16.75 -33.58 11.44
N ALA A 372 -16.98 -32.29 11.17
CA ALA A 372 -17.22 -31.28 12.21
C ALA A 372 -18.65 -31.28 12.76
N GLY A 373 -19.52 -32.21 12.29
CA GLY A 373 -20.91 -32.30 12.72
C GLY A 373 -21.80 -31.17 12.20
N VAL A 374 -21.38 -30.48 11.11
CA VAL A 374 -22.18 -29.41 10.48
C VAL A 374 -23.15 -30.05 9.51
N PRO A 375 -24.50 -29.96 9.76
CA PRO A 375 -25.50 -30.56 8.88
C PRO A 375 -25.57 -29.84 7.53
N GLU A 376 -26.02 -30.55 6.50
CA GLU A 376 -26.37 -29.93 5.23
C GLU A 376 -27.52 -28.92 5.45
N GLY A 377 -27.41 -27.75 4.79
CA GLY A 377 -28.34 -26.65 4.99
C GLY A 377 -28.10 -25.84 6.28
N PHE A 378 -27.02 -26.08 7.01
CA PHE A 378 -26.68 -25.28 8.18
C PHE A 378 -26.70 -23.78 7.84
N THR A 379 -27.44 -23.01 8.66
CA THR A 379 -27.68 -21.59 8.44
C THR A 379 -26.90 -20.75 9.44
N PHE A 380 -26.18 -19.73 8.95
CA PHE A 380 -25.45 -18.74 9.76
C PHE A 380 -25.46 -17.37 9.08
N THR A 381 -24.91 -16.35 9.75
CA THR A 381 -24.87 -14.99 9.22
C THR A 381 -23.49 -14.62 8.68
N LEU A 382 -23.49 -13.89 7.56
CA LEU A 382 -22.36 -13.10 7.12
C LEU A 382 -22.70 -11.62 7.28
N LYS A 383 -21.99 -10.93 8.19
CA LYS A 383 -22.10 -9.47 8.36
C LYS A 383 -21.21 -8.73 7.38
N ASN A 384 -21.74 -7.64 6.86
CA ASN A 384 -21.06 -6.81 5.88
C ASN A 384 -21.38 -5.33 6.11
N ARG A 385 -20.46 -4.45 5.74
CA ARG A 385 -20.75 -3.02 5.70
C ARG A 385 -21.67 -2.71 4.51
N ASN A 386 -22.61 -1.77 4.70
CA ASN A 386 -23.44 -1.22 3.64
C ASN A 386 -22.63 -0.28 2.73
N VAL A 387 -21.61 -0.86 2.05
CA VAL A 387 -20.75 -0.20 1.07
C VAL A 387 -20.61 -1.13 -0.11
N LYS A 388 -21.17 -0.72 -1.24
CA LYS A 388 -21.30 -1.57 -2.43
C LYS A 388 -19.96 -2.15 -2.88
N GLU A 389 -18.96 -1.32 -3.07
CA GLU A 389 -17.66 -1.71 -3.61
C GLU A 389 -16.54 -1.36 -2.62
N PRO A 390 -15.69 -2.31 -2.26
CA PRO A 390 -15.64 -3.73 -2.68
C PRO A 390 -16.44 -4.70 -1.77
N TYR A 391 -17.04 -4.22 -0.67
CA TYR A 391 -17.46 -5.07 0.46
C TYR A 391 -18.73 -5.90 0.17
N GLU A 392 -19.80 -5.27 -0.34
CA GLU A 392 -21.03 -6.00 -0.71
C GLU A 392 -20.74 -7.03 -1.81
N ILE A 393 -19.97 -6.63 -2.82
CA ILE A 393 -19.54 -7.53 -3.92
C ILE A 393 -18.78 -8.74 -3.37
N ALA A 394 -17.88 -8.54 -2.41
CA ALA A 394 -17.15 -9.62 -1.76
C ALA A 394 -18.09 -10.56 -0.97
N GLY A 395 -19.02 -9.98 -0.21
CA GLY A 395 -20.00 -10.76 0.58
C GLY A 395 -20.88 -11.63 -0.30
N VAL A 396 -21.43 -11.08 -1.37
CA VAL A 396 -22.25 -11.81 -2.34
C VAL A 396 -21.47 -12.98 -2.94
N TYR A 397 -20.22 -12.73 -3.35
CA TYR A 397 -19.35 -13.77 -3.90
C TYR A 397 -19.10 -14.90 -2.88
N VAL A 398 -18.68 -14.57 -1.67
CA VAL A 398 -18.36 -15.54 -0.62
C VAL A 398 -19.61 -16.40 -0.27
N ILE A 399 -20.78 -15.78 -0.16
CA ILE A 399 -22.04 -16.47 0.11
C ILE A 399 -22.36 -17.50 -0.99
N ASP A 400 -22.22 -17.11 -2.26
CA ASP A 400 -22.41 -18.04 -3.38
C ASP A 400 -21.48 -19.25 -3.28
N GLN A 401 -20.20 -19.02 -2.98
CA GLN A 401 -19.21 -20.10 -2.85
C GLN A 401 -19.55 -21.07 -1.70
N TRP A 402 -20.04 -20.58 -0.57
CA TRP A 402 -20.43 -21.41 0.56
C TRP A 402 -21.71 -22.18 0.30
N ARG A 403 -22.66 -21.64 -0.47
CA ARG A 403 -23.86 -22.37 -0.93
C ARG A 403 -23.50 -23.59 -1.76
N GLN A 404 -22.43 -23.53 -2.55
CA GLN A 404 -21.98 -24.65 -3.38
C GLN A 404 -21.42 -25.85 -2.58
N VAL A 405 -21.22 -25.69 -1.27
CA VAL A 405 -20.84 -26.79 -0.36
C VAL A 405 -21.95 -27.15 0.62
N GLY A 406 -23.20 -26.69 0.38
CA GLY A 406 -24.39 -27.06 1.14
C GLY A 406 -24.66 -26.17 2.36
N LEU A 407 -24.08 -24.97 2.43
CA LEU A 407 -24.33 -24.04 3.54
C LEU A 407 -25.35 -22.96 3.15
N ASN A 408 -26.17 -22.53 4.10
CA ASN A 408 -27.09 -21.40 3.95
C ASN A 408 -26.56 -20.20 4.71
N VAL A 409 -26.49 -19.03 4.03
CA VAL A 409 -25.92 -17.84 4.61
C VAL A 409 -26.86 -16.66 4.50
N ASN A 410 -27.20 -16.07 5.64
CA ASN A 410 -27.95 -14.82 5.73
C ASN A 410 -27.02 -13.62 5.60
N HIS A 411 -27.20 -12.82 4.54
CA HIS A 411 -26.43 -11.61 4.34
C HIS A 411 -27.00 -10.45 5.15
N VAL A 412 -26.27 -9.97 6.15
CA VAL A 412 -26.67 -8.84 7.01
C VAL A 412 -25.77 -7.65 6.71
N GLN A 413 -26.34 -6.60 6.13
CA GLN A 413 -25.65 -5.35 5.82
C GLN A 413 -25.91 -4.30 6.91
N GLN A 414 -24.87 -3.62 7.35
CA GLN A 414 -24.93 -2.63 8.42
C GLN A 414 -24.14 -1.37 8.06
N GLU A 415 -24.54 -0.23 8.62
CA GLU A 415 -23.71 0.97 8.64
C GLU A 415 -22.39 0.72 9.40
N GLY A 416 -21.33 1.48 9.06
CA GLY A 416 -19.99 1.23 9.59
C GLY A 416 -19.89 1.25 11.12
N GLY A 417 -20.59 2.15 11.79
CA GLY A 417 -20.58 2.24 13.26
C GLY A 417 -21.08 0.96 13.95
N PRO A 418 -22.33 0.56 13.73
CA PRO A 418 -22.89 -0.71 14.24
C PRO A 418 -22.08 -1.94 13.83
N TYR A 419 -21.64 -2.00 12.58
CA TYR A 419 -20.80 -3.09 12.06
C TYR A 419 -19.53 -3.30 12.89
N PHE A 420 -18.70 -2.27 13.07
CA PHE A 420 -17.47 -2.39 13.85
C PHE A 420 -17.72 -2.62 15.35
N ASN A 421 -18.84 -2.11 15.88
CA ASN A 421 -19.23 -2.40 17.25
C ASN A 421 -19.51 -3.89 17.44
N ASP A 422 -20.28 -4.50 16.53
CA ASP A 422 -20.59 -5.94 16.57
C ASP A 422 -19.30 -6.78 16.45
N PHE A 423 -18.36 -6.39 15.59
CA PHE A 423 -17.08 -7.09 15.47
C PHE A 423 -16.26 -7.04 16.76
N ARG A 424 -16.14 -5.87 17.39
CA ARG A 424 -15.45 -5.72 18.68
C ARG A 424 -16.10 -6.54 19.79
N GLN A 425 -17.43 -6.62 19.81
CA GLN A 425 -18.18 -7.37 20.83
C GLN A 425 -18.32 -8.87 20.52
N GLY A 426 -17.94 -9.33 19.31
CA GLY A 426 -18.12 -10.73 18.89
C GLY A 426 -19.58 -11.09 18.53
N ASN A 427 -20.41 -10.10 18.21
CA ASN A 427 -21.82 -10.28 17.83
C ASN A 427 -21.97 -10.61 16.34
N TYR A 428 -21.22 -11.59 15.85
CA TYR A 428 -21.26 -12.05 14.46
C TYR A 428 -20.80 -13.51 14.37
N ASP A 429 -21.17 -14.20 13.29
CA ASP A 429 -20.69 -15.56 12.98
C ASP A 429 -19.51 -15.47 12.02
N THR A 430 -19.73 -14.84 10.87
CA THR A 430 -18.70 -14.51 9.87
C THR A 430 -18.92 -13.09 9.36
N GLY A 431 -17.90 -12.51 8.73
CA GLY A 431 -18.07 -11.19 8.13
C GLY A 431 -16.93 -10.78 7.17
N ILE A 432 -17.27 -9.81 6.31
CA ILE A 432 -16.35 -9.23 5.34
C ILE A 432 -15.63 -8.06 5.99
N ASP A 433 -14.37 -8.26 6.30
CA ASP A 433 -13.47 -7.26 6.85
C ASP A 433 -12.42 -6.83 5.80
N PHE A 434 -11.49 -5.98 6.17
CA PHE A 434 -10.41 -5.51 5.32
C PHE A 434 -9.16 -5.19 6.12
N GLN A 435 -8.05 -5.19 5.45
CA GLN A 435 -6.81 -4.60 5.95
C GLN A 435 -6.28 -3.63 4.90
N CYS A 436 -5.84 -2.45 5.35
CA CYS A 436 -5.15 -1.47 4.52
C CYS A 436 -3.99 -0.90 5.30
N ASP A 437 -2.78 -1.14 4.80
CA ASP A 437 -1.55 -0.68 5.44
C ASP A 437 -0.91 0.44 4.63
N PHE A 438 -0.14 1.28 5.31
CA PHE A 438 0.52 2.41 4.65
C PHE A 438 1.90 2.04 4.09
N MET A 439 2.43 0.85 4.41
CA MET A 439 3.66 0.31 3.85
C MET A 439 3.69 -1.22 3.89
N ASP A 440 4.57 -1.82 3.10
CA ASP A 440 4.81 -3.27 3.08
C ASP A 440 5.80 -3.64 4.20
N GLU A 441 5.31 -3.69 5.44
CA GLU A 441 6.10 -4.13 6.59
C GLU A 441 5.35 -5.21 7.36
N PRO A 442 5.94 -6.42 7.53
CA PRO A 442 5.29 -7.52 8.20
C PRO A 442 4.79 -7.22 9.61
N ASP A 443 5.51 -6.42 10.39
CA ASP A 443 5.08 -6.04 11.74
C ASP A 443 3.71 -5.33 11.74
N LEU A 444 3.45 -4.49 10.74
CA LEU A 444 2.15 -3.84 10.58
C LEU A 444 1.09 -4.81 10.06
N GLN A 445 1.43 -5.56 9.00
CA GLN A 445 0.47 -6.42 8.33
C GLN A 445 0.05 -7.61 9.20
N LEU A 446 0.94 -8.13 10.04
CA LEU A 446 0.66 -9.29 10.88
C LEU A 446 0.12 -8.96 12.27
N PHE A 447 0.20 -7.72 12.74
CA PHE A 447 -0.25 -7.31 14.06
C PHE A 447 -1.71 -7.71 14.35
N ARG A 448 -2.60 -7.61 13.38
CA ARG A 448 -4.00 -8.00 13.53
C ARG A 448 -4.23 -9.49 13.77
N PHE A 449 -3.25 -10.34 13.45
CA PHE A 449 -3.33 -11.80 13.60
C PHE A 449 -2.72 -12.31 14.91
N LEU A 450 -2.30 -11.43 15.81
CA LEU A 450 -1.90 -11.79 17.17
C LEU A 450 -3.10 -12.21 18.01
N SER A 451 -2.86 -12.88 19.13
CA SER A 451 -3.88 -13.24 20.12
C SER A 451 -4.79 -12.05 20.45
N SER A 452 -6.08 -12.31 20.65
CA SER A 452 -7.11 -11.27 20.86
C SER A 452 -6.91 -10.41 22.10
N ASP A 453 -6.09 -10.83 23.04
CA ASP A 453 -5.65 -10.05 24.20
C ASP A 453 -4.41 -9.18 23.90
N LYS A 454 -3.71 -9.42 22.78
CA LYS A 454 -2.58 -8.62 22.30
C LYS A 454 -2.96 -7.66 21.17
N SER A 455 -3.94 -8.05 20.33
CA SER A 455 -4.41 -7.23 19.22
C SER A 455 -5.91 -6.94 19.32
N PRO A 456 -6.31 -5.69 19.59
CA PRO A 456 -7.73 -5.29 19.68
C PRO A 456 -8.47 -5.38 18.34
N ILE A 457 -7.74 -5.57 17.24
CA ILE A 457 -8.26 -5.74 15.88
C ILE A 457 -8.22 -7.21 15.40
N ASN A 458 -7.88 -8.16 16.29
CA ASN A 458 -8.14 -9.57 16.04
C ASN A 458 -9.65 -9.86 16.23
N TYR A 459 -10.43 -9.54 15.24
CA TYR A 459 -11.87 -9.80 15.29
C TYR A 459 -12.20 -11.30 15.21
N ALA A 460 -11.30 -12.15 14.69
CA ALA A 460 -11.52 -13.60 14.70
C ALA A 460 -11.49 -14.24 16.11
N ARG A 461 -11.04 -13.50 17.15
CA ARG A 461 -11.22 -13.79 18.58
C ARG A 461 -10.54 -15.06 19.08
N TYR A 462 -9.44 -15.44 18.46
CA TYR A 462 -8.61 -16.56 18.92
C TYR A 462 -7.43 -16.08 19.78
N LYS A 463 -6.86 -17.03 20.53
CA LYS A 463 -5.57 -16.88 21.22
C LYS A 463 -4.62 -17.99 20.75
N ASP A 464 -3.40 -17.62 20.38
CA ASP A 464 -2.39 -18.54 19.89
C ASP A 464 -0.98 -18.05 20.23
N SER A 465 -0.44 -18.57 21.33
CA SER A 465 0.90 -18.18 21.81
C SER A 465 2.02 -18.51 20.82
N VAL A 466 1.83 -19.50 19.94
CA VAL A 466 2.81 -19.84 18.89
C VAL A 466 2.84 -18.74 17.81
N LEU A 467 1.68 -18.18 17.44
CA LEU A 467 1.64 -17.03 16.52
C LEU A 467 2.30 -15.81 17.15
N ASP A 468 2.01 -15.56 18.43
CA ASP A 468 2.60 -14.44 19.15
C ASP A 468 4.13 -14.57 19.21
N GLU A 469 4.66 -15.77 19.50
CA GLU A 469 6.10 -16.03 19.47
C GLU A 469 6.70 -15.85 18.07
N LEU A 470 6.07 -16.40 17.03
CA LEU A 470 6.53 -16.25 15.65
C LEU A 470 6.58 -14.77 15.23
N TYR A 471 5.59 -13.98 15.65
CA TYR A 471 5.58 -12.53 15.41
C TYR A 471 6.76 -11.84 16.09
N GLU A 472 6.99 -12.10 17.38
CA GLU A 472 8.12 -11.50 18.12
C GLU A 472 9.47 -11.89 17.52
N ARG A 473 9.62 -13.16 17.10
CA ARG A 473 10.86 -13.65 16.49
C ARG A 473 11.11 -12.99 15.13
N GLN A 474 10.09 -12.92 14.25
CA GLN A 474 10.27 -12.30 12.95
C GLN A 474 10.53 -10.80 13.05
N SER A 475 9.93 -10.08 14.01
CA SER A 475 10.13 -8.64 14.19
C SER A 475 11.56 -8.30 14.66
N ARG A 476 12.25 -9.25 15.31
CA ARG A 476 13.64 -9.11 15.77
C ARG A 476 14.66 -9.72 14.82
N GLU A 477 14.22 -10.48 13.81
CA GLU A 477 15.11 -11.17 12.87
C GLU A 477 15.62 -10.21 11.79
N THR A 478 16.93 -10.01 11.75
CA THR A 478 17.59 -9.09 10.80
C THR A 478 18.14 -9.80 9.55
N ASP A 479 18.30 -11.12 9.57
CA ASP A 479 18.62 -11.89 8.37
C ASP A 479 17.34 -12.05 7.51
N PRO A 480 17.34 -11.55 6.26
CA PRO A 480 16.13 -11.57 5.43
C PRO A 480 15.61 -13.00 5.14
N LYS A 481 16.51 -13.98 5.00
CA LYS A 481 16.10 -15.37 4.70
C LYS A 481 15.51 -16.06 5.92
N ALA A 482 16.11 -15.87 7.09
CA ALA A 482 15.57 -16.37 8.35
C ALA A 482 14.21 -15.72 8.66
N ARG A 483 14.07 -14.41 8.45
CA ARG A 483 12.81 -13.68 8.61
C ARG A 483 11.72 -14.24 7.70
N LEU A 484 12.00 -14.44 6.41
CA LEU A 484 11.05 -15.04 5.47
C LEU A 484 10.57 -16.42 5.94
N LYS A 485 11.45 -17.26 6.49
CA LYS A 485 11.07 -18.57 7.02
C LYS A 485 10.07 -18.45 8.17
N LEU A 486 10.27 -17.52 9.09
CA LEU A 486 9.35 -17.25 10.20
C LEU A 486 7.99 -16.75 9.69
N LEU A 487 8.02 -15.85 8.71
CA LEU A 487 6.80 -15.33 8.07
C LEU A 487 5.98 -16.42 7.37
N ARG A 488 6.63 -17.39 6.69
CA ARG A 488 5.96 -18.56 6.10
C ARG A 488 5.31 -19.46 7.15
N GLN A 489 5.98 -19.67 8.28
CA GLN A 489 5.43 -20.44 9.39
C GLN A 489 4.20 -19.75 9.99
N PHE A 490 4.26 -18.43 10.18
CA PHE A 490 3.15 -17.62 10.66
C PHE A 490 1.94 -17.71 9.72
N GLU A 491 2.16 -17.44 8.44
CA GLU A 491 1.10 -17.46 7.42
C GLU A 491 0.44 -18.85 7.29
N LYS A 492 1.24 -19.90 7.20
CA LYS A 492 0.75 -21.29 7.16
C LYS A 492 -0.12 -21.63 8.37
N ARG A 493 0.28 -21.16 9.56
CA ARG A 493 -0.48 -21.41 10.77
C ARG A 493 -1.84 -20.71 10.74
N VAL A 494 -1.89 -19.45 10.33
CA VAL A 494 -3.17 -18.69 10.24
C VAL A 494 -4.09 -19.25 9.17
N LEU A 495 -3.57 -19.47 7.95
CA LEU A 495 -4.39 -19.76 6.77
C LEU A 495 -4.72 -21.25 6.59
N ASP A 496 -3.81 -22.14 6.99
CA ASP A 496 -3.92 -23.58 6.73
C ASP A 496 -4.09 -24.41 8.00
N GLU A 497 -3.13 -24.37 8.94
CA GLU A 497 -3.15 -25.28 10.10
C GLU A 497 -4.33 -25.00 11.03
N LYS A 498 -4.65 -23.71 11.25
CA LYS A 498 -5.71 -23.25 12.15
C LYS A 498 -6.90 -22.64 11.43
N ALA A 499 -6.70 -22.18 10.19
CA ALA A 499 -7.71 -21.52 9.37
C ALA A 499 -8.54 -20.50 10.17
N TYR A 500 -7.87 -19.65 10.95
CA TYR A 500 -8.53 -18.71 11.86
C TYR A 500 -9.40 -17.68 11.12
N GLN A 501 -8.88 -17.19 10.02
CA GLN A 501 -9.49 -16.28 9.07
C GLN A 501 -8.70 -16.38 7.76
N PHE A 502 -9.19 -15.82 6.68
CA PHE A 502 -8.49 -15.91 5.40
C PHE A 502 -8.73 -14.70 4.51
N ASP A 503 -7.75 -14.43 3.63
CA ASP A 503 -7.86 -13.46 2.57
C ASP A 503 -8.74 -13.99 1.44
N LEU A 504 -9.64 -13.12 0.93
CA LEU A 504 -10.32 -13.36 -0.31
C LEU A 504 -9.43 -12.93 -1.48
N LEU A 505 -9.21 -11.63 -1.63
CA LEU A 505 -8.36 -11.04 -2.67
C LEU A 505 -7.71 -9.74 -2.16
N TRP A 506 -6.49 -9.53 -2.58
CA TRP A 506 -5.80 -8.24 -2.52
C TRP A 506 -6.32 -7.30 -3.61
N TRP A 507 -6.28 -6.01 -3.34
CA TRP A 507 -6.80 -5.00 -4.24
C TRP A 507 -5.78 -4.59 -5.30
N GLN A 508 -6.27 -4.07 -6.41
CA GLN A 508 -5.51 -3.31 -7.39
C GLN A 508 -5.72 -1.82 -7.15
N ARG A 509 -4.66 -1.06 -7.27
CA ARG A 509 -4.68 0.38 -7.31
C ARG A 509 -4.62 0.82 -8.76
N ILE A 510 -5.60 1.61 -9.20
CA ILE A 510 -5.75 2.04 -10.60
C ILE A 510 -5.83 3.56 -10.59
N VAL A 511 -4.83 4.24 -11.15
CA VAL A 511 -4.75 5.70 -11.15
C VAL A 511 -4.68 6.21 -12.58
N PRO A 512 -5.84 6.54 -13.20
CA PRO A 512 -5.85 7.38 -14.39
C PRO A 512 -5.42 8.79 -14.02
N HIS A 513 -4.49 9.35 -14.77
CA HIS A 513 -4.01 10.72 -14.56
C HIS A 513 -3.68 11.39 -15.89
N SER A 514 -3.61 12.72 -15.89
CA SER A 514 -3.22 13.47 -17.09
C SER A 514 -1.87 13.00 -17.63
N SER A 515 -1.75 12.87 -18.94
CA SER A 515 -0.48 12.57 -19.62
C SER A 515 0.58 13.66 -19.42
N ARG A 516 0.14 14.88 -19.02
CA ARG A 516 1.02 15.99 -18.64
C ARG A 516 1.72 15.78 -17.29
N LEU A 517 1.14 15.00 -16.39
CA LEU A 517 1.74 14.70 -15.08
C LEU A 517 2.93 13.76 -15.26
N LYS A 518 4.11 14.23 -14.91
CA LYS A 518 5.40 13.52 -15.00
C LYS A 518 6.10 13.49 -13.65
N GLY A 519 7.11 12.60 -13.53
CA GLY A 519 7.89 12.46 -12.29
C GLY A 519 7.15 11.75 -11.15
N TRP A 520 5.86 11.48 -11.29
CA TRP A 520 5.09 10.69 -10.35
C TRP A 520 5.01 9.22 -10.79
N LYS A 521 5.24 8.31 -9.86
CA LYS A 521 5.14 6.86 -10.07
C LYS A 521 4.21 6.27 -9.02
N ILE A 522 3.30 5.40 -9.46
CA ILE A 522 2.41 4.68 -8.57
C ILE A 522 3.20 3.74 -7.67
N THR A 523 2.83 3.69 -6.39
CA THR A 523 3.35 2.73 -5.42
C THR A 523 2.18 1.91 -4.85
N PRO A 524 2.43 0.76 -4.22
CA PRO A 524 1.38 -0.02 -3.57
C PRO A 524 0.64 0.72 -2.46
N SER A 525 1.26 1.74 -1.89
CA SER A 525 0.65 2.60 -0.88
C SER A 525 0.33 3.97 -1.47
N HIS A 526 -0.91 4.42 -1.34
CA HIS A 526 -1.32 5.77 -1.75
C HIS A 526 -0.85 6.86 -0.77
N TYR A 527 -0.23 6.49 0.32
CA TYR A 527 0.36 7.41 1.30
C TYR A 527 1.81 7.79 0.97
N VAL A 528 2.54 6.96 0.22
CA VAL A 528 3.92 7.21 -0.16
C VAL A 528 3.99 8.15 -1.36
N ASN A 529 5.04 8.96 -1.44
CA ASN A 529 5.34 9.88 -2.55
C ASN A 529 4.30 11.01 -2.72
N GLN A 530 3.90 11.61 -1.59
CA GLN A 530 2.94 12.71 -1.56
C GLN A 530 3.60 14.09 -1.34
N ASP A 531 4.93 14.17 -1.25
CA ASP A 531 5.67 15.43 -1.10
C ASP A 531 5.76 16.27 -2.38
N LEU A 532 5.45 15.68 -3.55
CA LEU A 532 5.40 16.31 -4.87
C LEU A 532 6.72 16.93 -5.36
N ARG A 533 7.84 16.71 -4.68
CA ARG A 533 9.14 17.37 -4.99
C ARG A 533 9.68 17.07 -6.38
N ASP A 534 9.41 15.87 -6.89
CA ASP A 534 9.90 15.38 -8.18
C ASP A 534 8.85 15.46 -9.31
N VAL A 535 7.66 15.93 -8.97
CA VAL A 535 6.54 16.08 -9.92
C VAL A 535 6.71 17.32 -10.78
N TRP A 536 6.40 17.19 -12.08
CA TRP A 536 6.40 18.28 -13.04
C TRP A 536 5.34 18.09 -14.12
N LEU A 537 5.03 19.15 -14.86
CA LEU A 537 4.03 19.14 -15.92
C LEU A 537 4.71 19.30 -17.30
N ALA A 538 4.40 18.36 -18.21
CA ALA A 538 4.68 18.52 -19.64
C ALA A 538 3.64 19.49 -20.26
N ASP A 539 3.97 19.99 -21.47
CA ASP A 539 3.08 20.88 -22.25
C ASP A 539 1.76 20.19 -22.66
#